data_a0f1162904fc86fe292ac241a5c3b289
#
_entry.id   a0f1162904fc86fe292ac241a5c3b289
#
_cell.length_a   1.000
_cell.length_b   1.000
_cell.length_c   1.000
_cell.angle_alpha   90.00
_cell.angle_beta   90.00
_cell.angle_gamma   90.00
#
_symmetry.space_group_name_H-M   'P 1'
#
loop_
_entity.id
_entity.type
_entity.pdbx_description
1 polymer ?
#
loop_
_entity_poly.entity_id
_entity_poly.type
_entity_poly.pdbx_seq_one_letter_code
_entity_poly.pdbx_strand_id
1 'polypeptide(L)'
;MVAGRSLQQQVVNPMEKRVKVLKLTPHDNVGTALQDLKKGDTFQIILDGKVIGEDTAKTEIPFGFKAALGNIPAGTNIVKYAHVIGRASIDIQSGELVHVHNIEGTRGRGDLN
;
A
#
# COMPACT_ATOMS: atom_id res chain seq x y z
N MET A 1 -37.97 -8.06 1.65
CA MET A 1 -37.47 -7.73 1.79
C MET A 1 -36.83 -7.61 1.86
N VAL A 2 -36.63 -7.89 1.72
CA VAL A 2 -35.89 -7.51 1.93
C VAL A 2 -35.18 -7.21 1.79
N ALA A 3 -35.10 -7.30 1.56
CA ALA A 3 -34.30 -6.81 1.55
C ALA A 3 -33.67 -6.49 1.72
N GLY A 4 -33.84 -6.37 1.56
CA GLY A 4 -32.97 -5.86 1.82
C GLY A 4 -32.30 -6.17 2.15
N ARG A 5 -32.32 -6.72 2.07
CA ARG A 5 -31.58 -6.86 2.41
C ARG A 5 -30.71 -7.06 2.21
N SER A 6 -30.58 -7.16 1.86
CA SER A 6 -29.56 -7.13 1.82
C SER A 6 -28.95 -6.43 1.80
N LEU A 7 -29.37 -6.02 1.74
CA LEU A 7 -28.62 -5.25 1.86
C LEU A 7 -28.02 -5.01 2.76
N GLN A 8 -28.24 -5.28 3.20
CA GLN A 8 -27.64 -5.03 4.00
C GLN A 8 -26.75 -5.58 4.43
N GLN A 9 -26.63 -6.17 4.22
CA GLN A 9 -25.81 -6.56 4.58
C GLN A 9 -24.74 -6.30 4.35
N GLN A 10 -24.88 -5.84 3.95
CA GLN A 10 -23.95 -5.35 3.78
C GLN A 10 -23.45 -4.49 4.10
N VAL A 11 -23.84 -4.47 4.33
CA VAL A 11 -23.52 -3.48 4.35
C VAL A 11 -22.73 -2.86 5.31
N VAL A 12 -23.01 -2.70 6.28
CA VAL A 12 -22.23 -2.06 7.30
C VAL A 12 -20.95 -2.77 7.58
N ASN A 13 -21.03 -4.07 7.73
CA ASN A 13 -19.86 -4.84 8.08
C ASN A 13 -18.76 -4.79 7.05
N PRO A 14 -19.08 -4.86 5.77
CA PRO A 14 -18.01 -4.71 4.79
C PRO A 14 -17.30 -3.38 4.91
N MET A 15 -18.03 -2.36 5.26
CA MET A 15 -17.40 -1.06 5.39
C MET A 15 -16.48 -1.00 6.57
N GLU A 16 -16.86 -1.64 7.65
CA GLU A 16 -16.05 -1.63 8.84
C GLU A 16 -14.76 -2.40 8.66
N LYS A 17 -14.77 -3.32 7.72
CA LYS A 17 -13.60 -4.15 7.51
C LYS A 17 -12.68 -3.63 6.44
N ARG A 18 -13.03 -2.50 5.86
CA ARG A 18 -12.17 -1.94 4.83
C ARG A 18 -10.91 -1.41 5.45
N VAL A 19 -9.81 -1.95 5.01
CA VAL A 19 -8.52 -1.51 5.47
C VAL A 19 -8.07 -0.37 4.58
N LYS A 20 -7.42 0.60 5.18
CA LYS A 20 -6.97 1.77 4.46
C LYS A 20 -5.46 1.80 4.42
N VAL A 21 -4.94 2.22 3.28
CA VAL A 21 -3.53 2.46 3.09
C VAL A 21 -3.39 3.92 2.74
N LEU A 22 -2.58 4.62 3.51
CA LEU A 22 -2.49 6.08 3.39
C LEU A 22 -1.36 6.44 2.43
N LYS A 23 -1.73 7.11 1.35
CA LYS A 23 -0.78 7.73 0.43
C LYS A 23 -0.63 9.17 0.87
N LEU A 24 0.58 9.62 1.06
CA LEU A 24 0.82 10.92 1.67
C LEU A 24 0.88 12.05 0.66
N THR A 25 1.39 11.80 -0.54
CA THR A 25 1.42 12.79 -1.60
C THR A 25 1.11 12.13 -2.93
N PRO A 26 0.71 12.91 -3.95
CA PRO A 26 0.45 12.35 -5.27
C PRO A 26 1.68 11.69 -5.91
N HIS A 27 2.87 12.02 -5.43
CA HIS A 27 4.10 11.49 -6.02
C HIS A 27 4.53 10.15 -5.45
N ASP A 28 3.88 9.72 -4.37
CA ASP A 28 4.30 8.50 -3.66
C ASP A 28 3.91 7.25 -4.44
N ASN A 29 4.79 6.26 -4.44
CA ASN A 29 4.45 4.95 -5.00
C ASN A 29 4.33 3.88 -3.92
N VAL A 30 4.37 4.27 -2.66
CA VAL A 30 4.03 3.41 -1.53
C VAL A 30 3.12 4.16 -0.59
N GLY A 31 2.36 3.42 0.20
CA GLY A 31 1.51 3.98 1.23
C GLY A 31 1.68 3.19 2.51
N THR A 32 1.18 3.75 3.59
CA THR A 32 1.30 3.15 4.92
C THR A 32 0.01 2.44 5.28
N ALA A 33 0.12 1.17 5.66
CA ALA A 33 -1.05 0.41 6.09
C ALA A 33 -1.53 0.93 7.44
N LEU A 34 -2.80 1.27 7.53
CA LEU A 34 -3.38 1.79 8.76
C LEU A 34 -3.97 0.69 9.62
N GLN A 35 -3.92 -0.55 9.17
CA GLN A 35 -4.33 -1.74 9.88
C GLN A 35 -3.55 -2.90 9.31
N ASP A 36 -3.57 -4.03 10.03
CA ASP A 36 -2.94 -5.24 9.50
C ASP A 36 -3.68 -5.69 8.25
N LEU A 37 -2.93 -6.05 7.24
CA LEU A 37 -3.46 -6.64 6.00
C LEU A 37 -2.95 -8.06 5.89
N LYS A 38 -3.84 -8.96 5.57
CA LYS A 38 -3.46 -10.34 5.25
C LYS A 38 -3.47 -10.49 3.74
N LYS A 39 -2.69 -11.43 3.25
CA LYS A 39 -2.68 -11.73 1.83
C LYS A 39 -4.12 -11.97 1.36
N GLY A 40 -4.50 -11.27 0.30
CA GLY A 40 -5.84 -11.37 -0.26
C GLY A 40 -6.81 -10.33 0.22
N ASP A 41 -6.46 -9.58 1.26
CA ASP A 41 -7.35 -8.51 1.73
C ASP A 41 -7.37 -7.36 0.74
N THR A 42 -8.56 -6.78 0.58
CA THR A 42 -8.72 -5.58 -0.24
C THR A 42 -8.51 -4.37 0.63
N PHE A 43 -7.84 -3.37 0.10
CA PHE A 43 -7.62 -2.13 0.84
C PHE A 43 -7.96 -0.94 -0.05
N GLN A 44 -8.34 0.14 0.61
CA GLN A 44 -8.61 1.42 -0.04
C GLN A 44 -7.38 2.30 0.07
N ILE A 45 -7.07 3.00 -0.99
CA ILE A 45 -5.95 3.94 -1.01
C ILE A 45 -6.51 5.32 -0.73
N ILE A 46 -6.01 5.96 0.32
CA ILE A 46 -6.51 7.25 0.77
C ILE A 46 -5.45 8.31 0.52
N LEU A 47 -5.86 9.39 -0.12
CA LEU A 47 -5.01 10.58 -0.32
C LEU A 47 -5.85 11.80 0.00
N ASP A 48 -5.35 12.63 0.91
CA ASP A 48 -6.05 13.85 1.32
C ASP A 48 -7.47 13.57 1.78
N GLY A 49 -7.63 12.47 2.52
CA GLY A 49 -8.93 12.10 3.08
C GLY A 49 -9.91 11.48 2.11
N LYS A 50 -9.49 11.25 0.87
CA LYS A 50 -10.37 10.71 -0.16
C LYS A 50 -9.87 9.36 -0.63
N VAL A 51 -10.82 8.49 -0.95
CA VAL A 51 -10.50 7.20 -1.55
C VAL A 51 -10.18 7.44 -3.01
N ILE A 52 -8.94 7.16 -3.40
CA ILE A 52 -8.51 7.36 -4.78
C ILE A 52 -8.36 6.06 -5.53
N GLY A 53 -8.49 4.92 -4.85
CA GLY A 53 -8.39 3.63 -5.51
C GLY A 53 -8.47 2.50 -4.52
N GLU A 54 -8.39 1.29 -5.04
CA GLU A 54 -8.40 0.06 -4.26
C GLU A 54 -7.40 -0.90 -4.86
N ASP A 55 -6.91 -1.79 -4.02
CA ASP A 55 -6.05 -2.86 -4.49
C ASP A 55 -6.15 -4.02 -3.51
N THR A 56 -5.47 -5.10 -3.82
CA THR A 56 -5.49 -6.30 -3.00
C THR A 56 -4.08 -6.58 -2.51
N ALA A 57 -3.96 -6.91 -1.23
CA ALA A 57 -2.66 -7.23 -0.66
C ALA A 57 -2.16 -8.54 -1.26
N LYS A 58 -0.97 -8.51 -1.83
CA LYS A 58 -0.35 -9.71 -2.40
C LYS A 58 0.42 -10.47 -1.36
N THR A 59 0.75 -9.82 -0.27
CA THR A 59 1.45 -10.40 0.86
C THR A 59 0.82 -9.85 2.12
N GLU A 60 1.22 -10.39 3.25
CA GLU A 60 0.85 -9.82 4.52
C GLU A 60 1.56 -8.48 4.69
N ILE A 61 0.82 -7.47 5.16
CA ILE A 61 1.38 -6.13 5.38
C ILE A 61 0.90 -5.67 6.76
N PRO A 62 1.75 -5.73 7.77
CA PRO A 62 1.34 -5.32 9.11
C PRO A 62 1.07 -3.82 9.20
N PHE A 63 0.29 -3.45 10.19
CA PHE A 63 0.01 -2.05 10.48
C PHE A 63 1.31 -1.26 10.56
N GLY A 64 1.32 -0.12 9.89
CA GLY A 64 2.47 0.77 9.91
C GLY A 64 3.52 0.47 8.86
N PHE A 65 3.41 -0.66 8.18
CA PHE A 65 4.35 -1.00 7.11
C PHE A 65 3.88 -0.44 5.78
N LYS A 66 4.76 -0.47 4.80
CA LYS A 66 4.49 0.13 3.50
C LYS A 66 3.97 -0.90 2.52
N ALA A 67 2.98 -0.50 1.74
CA ALA A 67 2.43 -1.28 0.64
C ALA A 67 2.77 -0.58 -0.66
N ALA A 68 3.11 -1.34 -1.69
CA ALA A 68 3.29 -0.78 -3.02
C ALA A 68 1.94 -0.35 -3.57
N LEU A 69 1.87 0.84 -4.12
CA LEU A 69 0.63 1.41 -4.67
C LEU A 69 0.60 1.33 -6.19
N GLY A 70 1.50 0.57 -6.77
CA GLY A 70 1.60 0.32 -8.19
C GLY A 70 2.75 -0.62 -8.38
N ASN A 71 2.93 -1.12 -9.58
CA ASN A 71 4.07 -1.98 -9.86
C ASN A 71 5.34 -1.12 -9.85
N ILE A 72 6.35 -1.60 -9.15
CA ILE A 72 7.62 -0.89 -9.01
C ILE A 72 8.71 -1.80 -9.55
N PRO A 73 9.16 -1.57 -10.78
CA PRO A 73 10.22 -2.42 -11.34
C PRO A 73 11.53 -2.26 -10.59
N ALA A 74 12.34 -3.29 -10.61
CA ALA A 74 13.68 -3.26 -10.01
C ALA A 74 14.43 -2.02 -10.52
N GLY A 75 15.13 -1.35 -9.63
CA GLY A 75 15.89 -0.15 -9.97
C GLY A 75 15.10 1.14 -9.90
N THR A 76 13.79 1.07 -9.70
CA THR A 76 12.95 2.25 -9.60
C THR A 76 13.02 2.83 -8.20
N ASN A 77 13.05 4.13 -8.09
CA ASN A 77 13.05 4.80 -6.80
C ASN A 77 11.74 4.55 -6.09
N ILE A 78 11.82 4.37 -4.78
CA ILE A 78 10.65 4.25 -3.93
C ILE A 78 10.47 5.60 -3.26
N VAL A 79 9.27 6.16 -3.42
CA VAL A 79 8.97 7.52 -3.00
C VAL A 79 7.90 7.48 -1.94
N LYS A 80 8.18 8.10 -0.81
CA LYS A 80 7.22 8.25 0.28
C LYS A 80 7.32 9.68 0.78
N TYR A 81 6.16 10.33 0.91
CA TYR A 81 6.09 11.70 1.36
C TYR A 81 6.93 12.59 0.46
N ALA A 82 6.85 12.31 -0.84
CA ALA A 82 7.55 13.03 -1.90
C ALA A 82 9.08 12.92 -1.81
N HIS A 83 9.60 12.02 -0.99
CA HIS A 83 11.04 11.80 -0.86
C HIS A 83 11.41 10.41 -1.32
N VAL A 84 12.54 10.29 -1.97
CA VAL A 84 13.10 8.99 -2.33
C VAL A 84 13.67 8.37 -1.06
N ILE A 85 13.08 7.25 -0.66
CA ILE A 85 13.52 6.56 0.55
C ILE A 85 14.37 5.34 0.26
N GLY A 86 14.51 4.99 -1.00
CA GLY A 86 15.29 3.85 -1.42
C GLY A 86 14.99 3.52 -2.86
N ARG A 87 15.37 2.34 -3.27
CA ARG A 87 15.17 1.86 -4.62
C ARG A 87 14.76 0.39 -4.56
N ALA A 88 13.89 -0.02 -5.45
CA ALA A 88 13.47 -1.42 -5.51
C ALA A 88 14.67 -2.26 -5.90
N SER A 89 14.98 -3.29 -5.12
CA SER A 89 16.07 -4.21 -5.43
C SER A 89 15.61 -5.34 -6.34
N ILE A 90 14.30 -5.57 -6.39
CA ILE A 90 13.67 -6.54 -7.27
C ILE A 90 12.35 -5.92 -7.73
N ASP A 91 11.70 -6.55 -8.71
CA ASP A 91 10.37 -6.10 -9.13
C ASP A 91 9.39 -6.27 -7.97
N ILE A 92 8.57 -5.25 -7.74
CA ILE A 92 7.56 -5.26 -6.70
C ILE A 92 6.21 -5.08 -7.37
N GLN A 93 5.26 -5.96 -7.04
CA GLN A 93 3.90 -5.84 -7.58
C GLN A 93 3.08 -4.94 -6.69
N SER A 94 2.11 -4.27 -7.30
CA SER A 94 1.16 -3.47 -6.56
C SER A 94 0.51 -4.32 -5.48
N GLY A 95 0.46 -3.83 -4.25
CA GLY A 95 -0.13 -4.56 -3.14
C GLY A 95 0.85 -5.41 -2.35
N GLU A 96 2.13 -5.40 -2.72
CA GLU A 96 3.12 -6.15 -1.94
C GLU A 96 3.69 -5.30 -0.82
N LEU A 97 4.13 -5.97 0.23
CA LEU A 97 4.87 -5.32 1.31
C LEU A 97 6.19 -4.78 0.75
N VAL A 98 6.49 -3.54 1.06
CA VAL A 98 7.78 -2.93 0.71
C VAL A 98 8.56 -2.80 2.00
N HIS A 99 9.66 -3.56 2.11
CA HIS A 99 10.46 -3.59 3.32
C HIS A 99 11.88 -4.03 2.95
N VAL A 100 12.67 -4.38 3.94
CA VAL A 100 14.09 -4.63 3.72
C VAL A 100 14.39 -5.71 2.69
N HIS A 101 13.44 -6.60 2.43
CA HIS A 101 13.68 -7.69 1.48
C HIS A 101 13.63 -7.23 0.02
N ASN A 102 13.03 -6.08 -0.27
CA ASN A 102 12.87 -5.63 -1.64
C ASN A 102 13.19 -4.15 -1.85
N ILE A 103 13.75 -3.50 -0.83
CA ILE A 103 14.18 -2.12 -0.95
C ILE A 103 15.65 -2.04 -0.52
N GLU A 104 16.42 -1.25 -1.25
CA GLU A 104 17.80 -0.99 -0.88
C GLU A 104 17.99 0.51 -0.75
N GLY A 105 18.92 0.91 0.09
CA GLY A 105 19.18 2.32 0.31
C GLY A 105 20.00 2.90 -0.82
N THR A 106 19.58 4.03 -1.32
CA THR A 106 20.33 4.71 -2.37
C THR A 106 21.49 5.49 -1.77
N ARG A 107 21.26 6.00 -0.57
CA ARG A 107 22.29 6.80 0.08
C ARG A 107 23.53 5.99 0.40
N GLY A 108 23.34 4.78 0.94
CA GLY A 108 24.48 3.95 1.26
C GLY A 108 25.28 3.60 0.05
N ARG A 109 24.60 3.37 -1.06
CA ARG A 109 25.30 3.08 -2.30
C ARG A 109 26.08 4.28 -2.77
N GLY A 110 25.53 5.45 -2.62
CA GLY A 110 26.22 6.65 -2.98
C GLY A 110 27.46 6.87 -2.12
N ASP A 111 27.35 6.54 -0.87
CA ASP A 111 28.45 6.69 0.05
C ASP A 111 29.62 5.77 -0.30
N LEU A 112 29.32 4.65 -0.88
CA LEU A 112 30.36 3.69 -1.24
C LEU A 112 31.13 4.10 -2.48
N ASN A 113 30.57 5.01 -3.20
CA ASN A 113 31.19 5.50 -4.41
C ASN A 113 32.05 6.72 -4.13
#